data_5b023a8680a3c9d859b3147ed5f2d351
#
_entry.id   5b023a8680a3c9d859b3147ed5f2d351
#
_cell.length_a   1.000
_cell.length_b   1.000
_cell.length_c   1.000
_cell.angle_alpha   90.00
_cell.angle_beta   90.00
_cell.angle_gamma   90.00
#
_symmetry.space_group_name_H-M   'P 1'
#
loop_
_entity.id
_entity.type
_entity.pdbx_description
1 polymer ?
#
loop_
_entity_poly.entity_id
_entity_poly.type
_entity_poly.pdbx_seq_one_letter_code
_entity_poly.pdbx_strand_id
1 'polypeptide(L)'
;MFTFIINAFKVIFVLGFLVLIHEGGHFLVAKLFKVKVNEFSIGFGKKLVSRKKGETEYSLRAVPLGGFVSMLGEDERSDDERSFSKQSIPKRIAICAAGGIVNIIFGLLVYFILLLCIGNFVSKEVGSVASGYGAESAGLLPGDEIVSINDKKIFIASDISEIVAENGTKELNIVIKRNGEKKNIKVIPTEEKVKSLGVYLDDSNECKVSYIAKDSPVNGKINLGDTILAINDENLNGDTEKLNTLVQDSESEINVKIKNGNEEKVVSIMPKEYSNYYIGVVFKQADKDIGTRLYYSWFETGDFILSLADNVKNLFTTKVSVNDMMGPIGISKTVSETSGIRDFIYLMALISLSLGITNLLPIPALDGGKIFILLIEAIRRKPLKENTEIFIQMIGFSLLILLSIYISYIDIIRFF
;
A
#
# COMPACT_ATOMS: atom_id res chain seq x y z
N MET A 1 26.93 9.11 -13.03
CA MET A 1 27.32 9.67 -11.71
C MET A 1 26.27 10.69 -11.19
N PHE A 2 25.87 11.70 -11.97
CA PHE A 2 24.87 12.70 -11.54
C PHE A 2 23.52 12.09 -11.20
N THR A 3 22.98 11.22 -12.05
CA THR A 3 21.72 10.50 -11.82
C THR A 3 21.77 9.65 -10.55
N PHE A 4 22.88 8.96 -10.30
CA PHE A 4 23.07 8.18 -9.08
C PHE A 4 22.97 9.04 -7.81
N ILE A 5 23.62 10.23 -7.83
CA ILE A 5 23.58 11.17 -6.69
C ILE A 5 22.14 11.66 -6.45
N ILE A 6 21.42 12.00 -7.51
CA ILE A 6 20.02 12.44 -7.39
C ILE A 6 19.15 11.32 -6.82
N ASN A 7 19.29 10.11 -7.32
CA ASN A 7 18.53 8.95 -6.86
C ASN A 7 18.82 8.62 -5.39
N ALA A 8 20.10 8.61 -5.00
CA ALA A 8 20.49 8.45 -3.61
C ALA A 8 19.89 9.55 -2.71
N PHE A 9 19.91 10.81 -3.18
CA PHE A 9 19.29 11.92 -2.46
C PHE A 9 17.79 11.74 -2.28
N LYS A 10 17.04 11.31 -3.33
CA LYS A 10 15.60 11.04 -3.24
C LYS A 10 15.31 10.02 -2.14
N VAL A 11 16.04 8.88 -2.13
CA VAL A 11 15.85 7.81 -1.15
C VAL A 11 16.13 8.31 0.27
N ILE A 12 17.28 8.95 0.49
CA ILE A 12 17.65 9.50 1.80
C ILE A 12 16.63 10.55 2.26
N PHE A 13 16.17 11.41 1.35
CA PHE A 13 15.17 12.42 1.66
C PHE A 13 13.85 11.80 2.09
N VAL A 14 13.29 10.87 1.31
CA VAL A 14 12.00 10.24 1.62
C VAL A 14 12.07 9.51 2.96
N LEU A 15 13.04 8.61 3.13
CA LEU A 15 13.16 7.82 4.35
C LEU A 15 13.47 8.70 5.56
N GLY A 16 14.42 9.62 5.45
CA GLY A 16 14.78 10.53 6.54
C GLY A 16 13.63 11.46 6.94
N PHE A 17 12.89 11.99 5.95
CA PHE A 17 11.75 12.87 6.20
C PHE A 17 10.58 12.13 6.87
N LEU A 18 10.26 10.92 6.42
CA LEU A 18 9.16 10.13 7.01
C LEU A 18 9.49 9.65 8.41
N VAL A 19 10.75 9.30 8.68
CA VAL A 19 11.18 8.99 10.05
C VAL A 19 11.14 10.25 10.92
N LEU A 20 11.53 11.41 10.40
CA LEU A 20 11.43 12.68 11.16
C LEU A 20 9.98 12.99 11.56
N ILE A 21 9.00 12.74 10.68
CA ILE A 21 7.57 12.89 10.97
C ILE A 21 7.16 11.90 12.08
N HIS A 22 7.59 10.65 11.99
CA HIS A 22 7.35 9.60 12.95
C HIS A 22 7.86 9.98 14.35
N GLU A 23 9.15 10.30 14.45
CA GLU A 23 9.78 10.72 15.71
C GLU A 23 9.16 12.02 16.24
N GLY A 24 8.76 12.92 15.33
CA GLY A 24 8.01 14.13 15.67
C GLY A 24 6.70 13.83 16.38
N GLY A 25 6.01 12.76 16.00
CA GLY A 25 4.80 12.28 16.66
C GLY A 25 5.06 11.92 18.13
N HIS A 26 6.04 11.07 18.39
CA HIS A 26 6.45 10.70 19.76
C HIS A 26 6.85 11.92 20.59
N PHE A 27 7.69 12.77 20.00
CA PHE A 27 8.15 14.00 20.63
C PHE A 27 7.01 14.92 21.07
N LEU A 28 6.08 15.21 20.16
CA LEU A 28 4.97 16.13 20.41
C LEU A 28 4.06 15.60 21.53
N VAL A 29 3.70 14.31 21.49
CA VAL A 29 2.81 13.72 22.49
C VAL A 29 3.53 13.54 23.85
N ALA A 30 4.82 13.21 23.86
CA ALA A 30 5.62 13.17 25.07
C ALA A 30 5.65 14.56 25.75
N LYS A 31 5.90 15.62 24.98
CA LYS A 31 5.87 17.01 25.50
C LYS A 31 4.48 17.43 25.98
N LEU A 32 3.40 17.02 25.28
CA LEU A 32 2.02 17.28 25.70
C LEU A 32 1.73 16.68 27.10
N PHE A 33 2.23 15.47 27.36
CA PHE A 33 2.09 14.80 28.65
C PHE A 33 3.19 15.18 29.67
N LYS A 34 4.02 16.19 29.35
CA LYS A 34 5.10 16.70 30.18
C LYS A 34 6.18 15.67 30.52
N VAL A 35 6.34 14.67 29.67
CA VAL A 35 7.46 13.72 29.75
C VAL A 35 8.74 14.45 29.34
N LYS A 36 9.81 14.24 30.12
CA LYS A 36 11.11 14.84 29.81
C LYS A 36 11.74 14.14 28.62
N VAL A 37 11.96 14.90 27.55
CA VAL A 37 12.69 14.45 26.37
C VAL A 37 14.14 14.94 26.49
N ASN A 38 15.06 13.99 26.56
CA ASN A 38 16.49 14.27 26.70
C ASN A 38 17.09 14.70 25.35
N GLU A 39 16.79 13.96 24.28
CA GLU A 39 17.32 14.22 22.93
C GLU A 39 16.28 13.95 21.86
N PHE A 40 16.24 14.81 20.85
CA PHE A 40 15.55 14.62 19.57
C PHE A 40 16.62 14.63 18.48
N SER A 41 16.82 13.48 17.83
CA SER A 41 17.90 13.31 16.88
C SER A 41 17.40 13.00 15.49
N ILE A 42 18.00 13.66 14.50
CA ILE A 42 17.89 13.30 13.08
C ILE A 42 19.15 12.52 12.71
N GLY A 43 18.98 11.26 12.28
CA GLY A 43 20.07 10.37 11.95
C GLY A 43 20.63 9.60 13.14
N PHE A 44 21.62 8.77 12.84
CA PHE A 44 22.36 7.92 13.79
C PHE A 44 23.87 8.19 13.74
N GLY A 45 24.60 7.61 14.71
CA GLY A 45 26.05 7.68 14.78
C GLY A 45 26.58 8.97 15.42
N LYS A 46 27.73 9.47 14.95
CA LYS A 46 28.41 10.63 15.55
C LYS A 46 27.60 11.91 15.37
N LYS A 47 27.44 12.70 16.46
CA LYS A 47 26.83 14.04 16.41
C LYS A 47 27.68 14.97 15.54
N LEU A 48 27.07 15.56 14.51
CA LEU A 48 27.69 16.58 13.66
C LEU A 48 27.42 17.98 14.22
N VAL A 49 26.16 18.23 14.58
CA VAL A 49 25.70 19.48 15.17
C VAL A 49 24.70 19.15 16.26
N SER A 50 24.79 19.84 17.39
CA SER A 50 23.75 19.78 18.41
C SER A 50 23.50 21.14 19.02
N ARG A 51 22.23 21.35 19.45
CA ARG A 51 21.81 22.57 20.15
C ARG A 51 20.83 22.20 21.25
N LYS A 52 21.12 22.62 22.45
CA LYS A 52 20.19 22.46 23.58
C LYS A 52 19.19 23.63 23.63
N LYS A 53 17.91 23.32 23.67
CA LYS A 53 16.82 24.31 23.87
C LYS A 53 15.95 23.84 25.03
N GLY A 54 16.01 24.56 26.13
CA GLY A 54 15.39 24.12 27.38
C GLY A 54 16.06 22.85 27.92
N GLU A 55 15.26 21.81 28.14
CA GLU A 55 15.73 20.52 28.64
C GLU A 55 16.12 19.52 27.54
N THR A 56 15.73 19.78 26.28
CA THR A 56 15.92 18.87 25.15
C THR A 56 17.14 19.29 24.31
N GLU A 57 17.99 18.32 23.99
CA GLU A 57 19.06 18.46 23.01
C GLU A 57 18.51 18.06 21.61
N TYR A 58 18.65 18.95 20.63
CA TYR A 58 18.34 18.69 19.24
C TYR A 58 19.63 18.40 18.51
N SER A 59 19.77 17.24 17.87
CA SER A 59 21.00 16.84 17.21
C SER A 59 20.79 16.39 15.77
N LEU A 60 21.82 16.67 14.94
CA LEU A 60 21.97 16.11 13.60
C LEU A 60 23.18 15.19 13.61
N ARG A 61 23.00 13.96 13.14
CA ARG A 61 24.02 12.92 13.18
C ARG A 61 24.49 12.51 11.79
N ALA A 62 25.60 11.79 11.73
CA ALA A 62 26.35 11.54 10.49
C ALA A 62 25.62 10.62 9.49
N VAL A 63 24.77 9.71 9.96
CA VAL A 63 24.03 8.77 9.10
C VAL A 63 22.59 9.25 9.01
N PRO A 64 22.16 9.88 7.89
CA PRO A 64 20.84 10.52 7.76
C PRO A 64 19.72 9.51 7.46
N LEU A 65 19.85 8.27 7.87
CA LEU A 65 18.88 7.19 7.70
C LEU A 65 18.20 6.93 9.05
N GLY A 66 17.14 7.69 9.34
CA GLY A 66 16.40 7.52 10.59
C GLY A 66 16.50 8.70 11.56
N GLY A 67 16.13 8.44 12.79
CA GLY A 67 16.16 9.36 13.92
C GLY A 67 15.74 8.66 15.19
N PHE A 68 15.68 9.37 16.31
CA PHE A 68 15.14 8.86 17.54
C PHE A 68 14.75 10.00 18.50
N VAL A 69 13.82 9.68 19.39
CA VAL A 69 13.46 10.51 20.54
C VAL A 69 13.86 9.76 21.81
N SER A 70 14.81 10.30 22.56
CA SER A 70 15.19 9.73 23.85
C SER A 70 14.37 10.37 24.94
N MET A 71 13.52 9.59 25.59
CA MET A 71 12.70 10.02 26.73
C MET A 71 13.29 9.50 28.03
N LEU A 72 13.19 10.31 29.08
CA LEU A 72 13.62 9.88 30.40
C LEU A 72 12.78 8.70 30.88
N GLY A 73 13.42 7.60 31.26
CA GLY A 73 12.74 6.42 31.79
C GLY A 73 12.03 5.56 30.76
N GLU A 74 12.43 5.64 29.48
CA GLU A 74 11.95 4.78 28.42
C GLU A 74 12.73 3.45 28.39
N ASP A 75 14.05 3.51 28.32
CA ASP A 75 14.92 2.33 28.29
C ASP A 75 15.27 1.83 29.69
N GLU A 76 15.58 2.74 30.60
CA GLU A 76 15.87 2.46 32.00
C GLU A 76 14.86 3.19 32.89
N ARG A 77 14.27 2.50 33.85
CA ARG A 77 13.28 3.11 34.75
C ARG A 77 13.90 4.23 35.56
N SER A 78 13.15 5.29 35.72
CA SER A 78 13.54 6.47 36.52
C SER A 78 12.47 6.84 37.50
N ASP A 79 12.87 7.34 38.67
CA ASP A 79 11.98 7.80 39.74
C ASP A 79 11.49 9.25 39.59
N ASP A 80 11.98 9.97 38.59
CA ASP A 80 11.49 11.32 38.25
C ASP A 80 10.01 11.23 37.79
N GLU A 81 9.16 12.10 38.33
CA GLU A 81 7.73 12.15 37.99
C GLU A 81 7.45 12.45 36.51
N ARG A 82 8.41 13.06 35.83
CA ARG A 82 8.35 13.34 34.40
C ARG A 82 8.93 12.21 33.53
N SER A 83 9.26 11.09 34.13
CA SER A 83 9.71 9.89 33.45
C SER A 83 8.55 9.24 32.68
N PHE A 84 8.86 8.67 31.50
CA PHE A 84 7.93 7.85 30.73
C PHE A 84 7.40 6.67 31.57
N SER A 85 8.28 6.00 32.33
CA SER A 85 7.92 4.84 33.15
C SER A 85 6.95 5.18 34.31
N LYS A 86 6.90 6.45 34.79
CA LYS A 86 5.98 6.92 35.82
C LYS A 86 4.63 7.39 35.25
N GLN A 87 4.51 7.56 33.95
CA GLN A 87 3.22 7.95 33.34
C GLN A 87 2.20 6.82 33.43
N SER A 88 0.93 7.18 33.50
CA SER A 88 -0.15 6.19 33.41
C SER A 88 -0.10 5.42 32.10
N ILE A 89 -0.54 4.15 32.13
CA ILE A 89 -0.51 3.27 30.95
C ILE A 89 -1.18 3.90 29.72
N PRO A 90 -2.37 4.56 29.79
CA PRO A 90 -2.96 5.22 28.63
C PRO A 90 -2.08 6.31 28.02
N LYS A 91 -1.36 7.09 28.83
CA LYS A 91 -0.44 8.11 28.31
C LYS A 91 0.76 7.48 27.63
N ARG A 92 1.32 6.40 28.20
CA ARG A 92 2.42 5.64 27.60
C ARG A 92 2.01 5.04 26.25
N ILE A 93 0.81 4.44 26.18
CA ILE A 93 0.24 3.93 24.93
C ILE A 93 0.09 5.05 23.90
N ALA A 94 -0.45 6.22 24.29
CA ALA A 94 -0.63 7.34 23.36
C ALA A 94 0.72 7.87 22.84
N ILE A 95 1.78 7.90 23.66
CA ILE A 95 3.12 8.28 23.21
C ILE A 95 3.66 7.26 22.21
N CYS A 96 3.59 5.96 22.53
CA CYS A 96 4.05 4.91 21.62
C CYS A 96 3.26 4.88 20.30
N ALA A 97 1.95 5.11 20.32
CA ALA A 97 1.13 5.12 19.11
C ALA A 97 1.34 6.36 18.24
N ALA A 98 1.85 7.44 18.82
CA ALA A 98 1.88 8.76 18.18
C ALA A 98 2.70 8.78 16.87
N GLY A 99 3.85 8.10 16.84
CA GLY A 99 4.69 8.03 15.65
C GLY A 99 3.95 7.40 14.47
N GLY A 100 3.38 6.21 14.67
CA GLY A 100 2.61 5.52 13.64
C GLY A 100 1.36 6.29 13.21
N ILE A 101 0.61 6.85 14.17
CA ILE A 101 -0.62 7.63 13.87
C ILE A 101 -0.29 8.88 13.06
N VAL A 102 0.78 9.61 13.39
CA VAL A 102 1.15 10.84 12.66
C VAL A 102 1.58 10.49 11.24
N ASN A 103 2.28 9.38 11.02
CA ASN A 103 2.60 8.93 9.67
C ASN A 103 1.36 8.54 8.86
N ILE A 104 0.37 7.90 9.47
CA ILE A 104 -0.90 7.58 8.81
C ILE A 104 -1.64 8.88 8.44
N ILE A 105 -1.79 9.81 9.38
CA ILE A 105 -2.45 11.10 9.12
C ILE A 105 -1.73 11.88 8.02
N PHE A 106 -0.40 11.93 8.06
CA PHE A 106 0.40 12.60 7.03
C PHE A 106 0.21 11.95 5.66
N GLY A 107 0.30 10.63 5.56
CA GLY A 107 0.12 9.90 4.30
C GLY A 107 -1.27 10.12 3.69
N LEU A 108 -2.33 10.03 4.51
CA LEU A 108 -3.71 10.28 4.07
C LEU A 108 -3.92 11.74 3.64
N LEU A 109 -3.36 12.69 4.38
CA LEU A 109 -3.46 14.11 4.04
C LEU A 109 -2.76 14.42 2.71
N VAL A 110 -1.57 13.89 2.51
CA VAL A 110 -0.81 14.07 1.26
C VAL A 110 -1.56 13.42 0.08
N TYR A 111 -2.08 12.21 0.27
CA TYR A 111 -2.88 11.51 -0.73
C TYR A 111 -4.14 12.30 -1.10
N PHE A 112 -4.89 12.77 -0.10
CA PHE A 112 -6.09 13.59 -0.31
C PHE A 112 -5.77 14.89 -1.08
N ILE A 113 -4.71 15.61 -0.69
CA ILE A 113 -4.28 16.84 -1.38
C ILE A 113 -3.86 16.53 -2.82
N LEU A 114 -3.16 15.42 -3.04
CA LEU A 114 -2.76 15.00 -4.37
C LEU A 114 -3.98 14.75 -5.26
N LEU A 115 -4.97 14.01 -4.77
CA LEU A 115 -6.23 13.78 -5.46
C LEU A 115 -6.96 15.10 -5.75
N LEU A 116 -7.04 15.98 -4.77
CA LEU A 116 -7.71 17.28 -4.92
C LEU A 116 -7.06 18.14 -6.01
N CYS A 117 -5.72 18.13 -6.09
CA CYS A 117 -4.98 18.95 -7.04
C CYS A 117 -5.01 18.40 -8.48
N ILE A 118 -4.86 17.08 -8.64
CA ILE A 118 -4.60 16.47 -9.95
C ILE A 118 -5.45 15.22 -10.24
N GLY A 119 -6.37 14.85 -9.35
CA GLY A 119 -7.26 13.71 -9.57
C GLY A 119 -8.11 13.90 -10.83
N ASN A 120 -8.14 12.86 -11.66
CA ASN A 120 -9.08 12.71 -12.75
C ASN A 120 -10.09 11.66 -12.32
N PHE A 121 -11.23 12.12 -11.83
CA PHE A 121 -12.25 11.24 -11.28
C PHE A 121 -13.23 10.79 -12.35
N VAL A 122 -13.69 9.56 -12.21
CA VAL A 122 -14.79 9.01 -12.98
C VAL A 122 -16.07 9.18 -12.14
N SER A 123 -17.08 9.79 -12.73
CA SER A 123 -18.37 9.98 -12.05
C SER A 123 -19.16 8.67 -12.04
N LYS A 124 -20.24 8.64 -11.28
CA LYS A 124 -21.21 7.54 -11.30
C LYS A 124 -22.36 7.78 -12.29
N GLU A 125 -22.20 8.75 -13.18
CA GLU A 125 -23.12 9.03 -14.30
C GLU A 125 -22.71 8.20 -15.53
N VAL A 126 -23.68 7.50 -16.10
CA VAL A 126 -23.50 6.70 -17.31
C VAL A 126 -23.18 7.60 -18.50
N GLY A 127 -22.02 7.43 -19.08
CA GLY A 127 -21.60 8.12 -20.32
C GLY A 127 -22.09 7.41 -21.57
N SER A 128 -21.91 6.10 -21.62
CA SER A 128 -22.43 5.25 -22.69
C SER A 128 -22.74 3.86 -22.17
N VAL A 129 -23.60 3.15 -22.89
CA VAL A 129 -23.98 1.77 -22.63
C VAL A 129 -23.46 0.90 -23.78
N ALA A 130 -22.73 -0.15 -23.43
CA ALA A 130 -22.21 -1.11 -24.41
C ALA A 130 -23.27 -2.10 -24.84
N SER A 131 -23.32 -2.41 -26.12
CA SER A 131 -24.28 -3.38 -26.67
C SER A 131 -23.93 -4.81 -26.25
N GLY A 132 -24.96 -5.62 -26.01
CA GLY A 132 -24.84 -7.02 -25.62
C GLY A 132 -24.65 -7.24 -24.11
N TYR A 133 -24.63 -6.19 -23.30
CA TYR A 133 -24.51 -6.29 -21.85
C TYR A 133 -25.83 -6.08 -21.11
N GLY A 134 -25.85 -6.45 -19.85
CA GLY A 134 -27.06 -6.37 -19.00
C GLY A 134 -27.63 -4.96 -18.85
N ALA A 135 -26.81 -3.92 -18.89
CA ALA A 135 -27.26 -2.53 -18.82
C ALA A 135 -28.14 -2.13 -20.01
N GLU A 136 -27.79 -2.55 -21.24
CA GLU A 136 -28.60 -2.31 -22.44
C GLU A 136 -29.96 -2.98 -22.31
N SER A 137 -29.98 -4.27 -21.96
CA SER A 137 -31.21 -5.05 -21.80
C SER A 137 -32.12 -4.50 -20.70
N ALA A 138 -31.55 -3.91 -19.66
CA ALA A 138 -32.23 -3.30 -18.54
C ALA A 138 -32.77 -1.87 -18.84
N GLY A 139 -32.36 -1.29 -19.98
CA GLY A 139 -32.79 0.05 -20.38
C GLY A 139 -32.07 1.19 -19.64
N LEU A 140 -30.79 0.97 -19.22
CA LEU A 140 -29.93 2.08 -18.79
C LEU A 140 -29.67 2.98 -20.00
N LEU A 141 -29.57 4.28 -19.74
CA LEU A 141 -29.34 5.29 -20.78
C LEU A 141 -28.18 6.21 -20.35
N PRO A 142 -27.48 6.79 -21.33
CA PRO A 142 -26.54 7.88 -21.06
C PRO A 142 -27.23 9.00 -20.26
N GLY A 143 -26.55 9.52 -19.23
CA GLY A 143 -27.07 10.53 -18.32
C GLY A 143 -27.76 9.97 -17.05
N ASP A 144 -27.92 8.66 -16.92
CA ASP A 144 -28.41 8.05 -15.67
C ASP A 144 -27.32 8.13 -14.60
N GLU A 145 -27.66 8.59 -13.41
CA GLU A 145 -26.77 8.56 -12.25
C GLU A 145 -27.09 7.33 -11.38
N ILE A 146 -26.11 6.44 -11.15
CA ILE A 146 -26.30 5.28 -10.27
C ILE A 146 -26.22 5.75 -8.81
N VAL A 147 -27.31 5.51 -8.05
CA VAL A 147 -27.47 5.98 -6.67
C VAL A 147 -27.22 4.87 -5.65
N SER A 148 -27.75 3.68 -5.90
CA SER A 148 -27.52 2.50 -5.06
C SER A 148 -27.65 1.20 -5.86
N ILE A 149 -27.01 0.13 -5.37
CA ILE A 149 -27.11 -1.23 -5.90
C ILE A 149 -27.35 -2.16 -4.72
N ASN A 150 -28.42 -2.98 -4.78
CA ASN A 150 -28.79 -3.90 -3.71
C ASN A 150 -28.82 -3.20 -2.32
N ASP A 151 -29.44 -2.02 -2.25
CA ASP A 151 -29.56 -1.15 -1.08
C ASP A 151 -28.23 -0.54 -0.57
N LYS A 152 -27.08 -0.94 -1.12
CA LYS A 152 -25.79 -0.29 -0.86
C LYS A 152 -25.72 1.03 -1.63
N LYS A 153 -25.44 2.12 -0.93
CA LYS A 153 -25.30 3.45 -1.53
C LYS A 153 -23.99 3.55 -2.31
N ILE A 154 -24.05 4.15 -3.50
CA ILE A 154 -22.90 4.38 -4.38
C ILE A 154 -22.38 5.80 -4.19
N PHE A 155 -21.10 5.93 -3.89
CA PHE A 155 -20.40 7.21 -3.74
C PHE A 155 -19.45 7.46 -4.91
N ILE A 156 -18.71 6.45 -5.36
CA ILE A 156 -17.72 6.50 -6.44
C ILE A 156 -17.93 5.34 -7.42
N ALA A 157 -17.30 5.40 -8.58
CA ALA A 157 -17.47 4.38 -9.62
C ALA A 157 -16.87 3.01 -9.22
N SER A 158 -15.84 2.98 -8.37
CA SER A 158 -15.25 1.75 -7.83
C SER A 158 -16.24 0.92 -7.02
N ASP A 159 -17.14 1.56 -6.25
CA ASP A 159 -18.19 0.86 -5.51
C ASP A 159 -19.06 -0.04 -6.42
N ILE A 160 -19.32 0.44 -7.64
CA ILE A 160 -20.12 -0.29 -8.62
C ILE A 160 -19.38 -1.55 -9.08
N SER A 161 -18.12 -1.40 -9.44
CA SER A 161 -17.29 -2.51 -9.92
C SER A 161 -17.11 -3.60 -8.86
N GLU A 162 -16.93 -3.19 -7.60
CA GLU A 162 -16.80 -4.11 -6.47
C GLU A 162 -18.11 -4.91 -6.24
N ILE A 163 -19.25 -4.21 -6.18
CA ILE A 163 -20.55 -4.87 -5.98
C ILE A 163 -20.88 -5.81 -7.15
N VAL A 164 -20.58 -5.41 -8.38
CA VAL A 164 -20.79 -6.26 -9.57
C VAL A 164 -19.92 -7.52 -9.49
N ALA A 165 -18.64 -7.38 -9.13
CA ALA A 165 -17.72 -8.52 -8.98
C ALA A 165 -18.14 -9.48 -7.86
N GLU A 166 -18.58 -8.95 -6.69
CA GLU A 166 -19.07 -9.76 -5.56
C GLU A 166 -20.32 -10.58 -5.90
N ASN A 167 -21.22 -10.04 -6.73
CA ASN A 167 -22.50 -10.67 -7.03
C ASN A 167 -22.46 -11.62 -8.24
N GLY A 168 -21.43 -11.53 -9.08
CA GLY A 168 -21.30 -12.34 -10.28
C GLY A 168 -22.48 -12.12 -11.24
N THR A 169 -23.10 -13.17 -11.74
CA THR A 169 -24.24 -13.14 -12.68
C THR A 169 -25.60 -12.99 -11.99
N LYS A 170 -25.66 -12.72 -10.69
CA LYS A 170 -26.94 -12.52 -9.99
C LYS A 170 -27.57 -11.19 -10.36
N GLU A 171 -28.91 -11.16 -10.46
CA GLU A 171 -29.66 -9.95 -10.72
C GLU A 171 -29.37 -8.87 -9.68
N LEU A 172 -29.03 -7.67 -10.12
CA LEU A 172 -28.76 -6.49 -9.31
C LEU A 172 -29.96 -5.55 -9.36
N ASN A 173 -30.44 -5.12 -8.19
CA ASN A 173 -31.44 -4.05 -8.09
C ASN A 173 -30.68 -2.71 -8.05
N ILE A 174 -30.77 -1.95 -9.14
CA ILE A 174 -30.06 -0.67 -9.28
C ILE A 174 -31.05 0.47 -9.20
N VAL A 175 -30.85 1.40 -8.27
CA VAL A 175 -31.58 2.67 -8.22
C VAL A 175 -30.78 3.69 -9.00
N ILE A 176 -31.38 4.22 -10.05
CA ILE A 176 -30.83 5.32 -10.85
C ILE A 176 -31.61 6.62 -10.62
N LYS A 177 -30.97 7.74 -10.91
CA LYS A 177 -31.61 9.04 -11.02
C LYS A 177 -31.59 9.47 -12.49
N ARG A 178 -32.75 9.58 -13.11
CA ARG A 178 -32.95 9.99 -14.51
C ARG A 178 -33.85 11.21 -14.53
N ASN A 179 -33.39 12.34 -15.09
CA ASN A 179 -34.12 13.61 -15.12
C ASN A 179 -34.62 14.08 -13.74
N GLY A 180 -33.84 13.84 -12.68
CA GLY A 180 -34.18 14.20 -11.31
C GLY A 180 -35.04 13.17 -10.54
N GLU A 181 -35.68 12.22 -11.22
CA GLU A 181 -36.53 11.17 -10.63
C GLU A 181 -35.70 9.89 -10.36
N LYS A 182 -36.00 9.23 -9.24
CA LYS A 182 -35.44 7.91 -8.93
C LYS A 182 -36.24 6.81 -9.63
N LYS A 183 -35.54 5.88 -10.26
CA LYS A 183 -36.10 4.69 -10.92
C LYS A 183 -35.35 3.45 -10.47
N ASN A 184 -36.08 2.36 -10.26
CA ASN A 184 -35.48 1.05 -9.98
C ASN A 184 -35.42 0.26 -11.27
N ILE A 185 -34.29 -0.30 -11.56
CA ILE A 185 -34.05 -1.18 -12.70
C ILE A 185 -33.34 -2.43 -12.23
N LYS A 186 -33.54 -3.52 -12.96
CA LYS A 186 -32.88 -4.80 -12.67
C LYS A 186 -31.90 -5.10 -13.77
N VAL A 187 -30.64 -5.32 -13.38
CA VAL A 187 -29.54 -5.58 -14.30
C VAL A 187 -28.91 -6.91 -13.95
N ILE A 188 -28.70 -7.76 -14.94
CA ILE A 188 -27.94 -9.00 -14.78
C ILE A 188 -26.56 -8.73 -15.38
N PRO A 189 -25.46 -8.79 -14.58
CA PRO A 189 -24.14 -8.63 -15.12
C PRO A 189 -23.78 -9.72 -16.12
N THR A 190 -23.06 -9.36 -17.16
CA THR A 190 -22.55 -10.28 -18.17
C THR A 190 -21.20 -10.82 -17.71
N GLU A 191 -21.02 -12.14 -17.74
CA GLU A 191 -19.76 -12.79 -17.47
C GLU A 191 -18.88 -12.77 -18.72
N GLU A 192 -17.67 -12.28 -18.59
CA GLU A 192 -16.61 -12.40 -19.59
C GLU A 192 -15.51 -13.29 -19.06
N LYS A 193 -15.16 -14.29 -19.83
CA LYS A 193 -14.09 -15.22 -19.53
C LYS A 193 -12.79 -14.76 -20.18
N VAL A 194 -11.78 -14.50 -19.37
CA VAL A 194 -10.47 -14.05 -19.80
C VAL A 194 -9.43 -15.10 -19.43
N LYS A 195 -8.72 -15.61 -20.40
CA LYS A 195 -7.58 -16.49 -20.16
C LYS A 195 -6.34 -15.66 -19.84
N SER A 196 -5.63 -16.04 -18.80
CA SER A 196 -4.44 -15.33 -18.36
C SER A 196 -3.37 -16.29 -17.84
N LEU A 197 -2.13 -15.85 -17.94
CA LEU A 197 -0.98 -16.48 -17.28
C LEU A 197 -0.89 -16.12 -15.81
N GLY A 198 -1.68 -15.14 -15.32
CA GLY A 198 -1.61 -14.66 -13.95
C GLY A 198 -0.26 -14.01 -13.61
N VAL A 199 0.36 -13.36 -14.58
CA VAL A 199 1.57 -12.55 -14.41
C VAL A 199 1.28 -11.10 -14.69
N TYR A 200 1.98 -10.21 -13.99
CA TYR A 200 2.01 -8.78 -14.26
C TYR A 200 3.39 -8.43 -14.79
N LEU A 201 3.43 -7.60 -15.79
CA LEU A 201 4.66 -7.18 -16.44
C LEU A 201 5.08 -5.80 -15.92
N ASP A 202 6.35 -5.49 -16.02
CA ASP A 202 6.84 -4.14 -15.75
C ASP A 202 6.61 -3.20 -16.96
N ASP A 203 6.84 -1.90 -16.75
CA ASP A 203 6.64 -0.87 -17.77
C ASP A 203 7.81 -0.77 -18.77
N SER A 204 8.71 -1.76 -18.82
CA SER A 204 9.95 -1.71 -19.64
C SER A 204 9.76 -1.97 -21.12
N ASN A 205 8.55 -2.29 -21.59
CA ASN A 205 8.27 -2.77 -22.95
C ASN A 205 9.09 -4.02 -23.35
N GLU A 206 9.49 -4.84 -22.39
CA GLU A 206 10.25 -6.07 -22.62
C GLU A 206 9.47 -7.34 -22.24
N CYS A 207 8.22 -7.23 -21.81
CA CYS A 207 7.42 -8.32 -21.22
C CYS A 207 8.13 -9.00 -20.02
N LYS A 208 8.80 -8.21 -19.18
CA LYS A 208 9.48 -8.69 -17.97
C LYS A 208 8.48 -8.88 -16.83
N VAL A 209 8.52 -10.04 -16.18
CA VAL A 209 7.59 -10.42 -15.11
C VAL A 209 7.95 -9.67 -13.83
N SER A 210 7.07 -8.79 -13.37
CA SER A 210 7.21 -7.99 -12.15
C SER A 210 6.45 -8.59 -10.96
N TYR A 211 5.36 -9.35 -11.21
CA TYR A 211 4.57 -10.01 -10.18
C TYR A 211 3.89 -11.27 -10.75
N ILE A 212 3.74 -12.28 -9.90
CA ILE A 212 3.05 -13.55 -10.24
C ILE A 212 1.92 -13.75 -9.22
N ALA A 213 0.68 -13.86 -9.71
CA ALA A 213 -0.47 -14.10 -8.86
C ALA A 213 -0.35 -15.45 -8.12
N LYS A 214 -0.85 -15.50 -6.89
CA LYS A 214 -0.71 -16.66 -5.99
C LYS A 214 -1.24 -17.96 -6.61
N ASP A 215 -2.31 -17.88 -7.38
CA ASP A 215 -2.96 -19.02 -8.03
C ASP A 215 -2.70 -19.06 -9.55
N SER A 216 -1.60 -18.42 -9.97
CA SER A 216 -1.14 -18.39 -11.35
C SER A 216 -0.73 -19.78 -11.84
N PRO A 217 -1.08 -20.16 -13.08
CA PRO A 217 -0.65 -21.42 -13.68
C PRO A 217 0.86 -21.47 -13.97
N VAL A 218 1.57 -20.36 -13.87
CA VAL A 218 3.02 -20.29 -14.10
C VAL A 218 3.85 -20.56 -12.83
N ASN A 219 3.22 -20.73 -11.65
CA ASN A 219 3.94 -20.94 -10.39
C ASN A 219 4.92 -22.12 -10.47
N GLY A 220 6.17 -21.87 -10.10
CA GLY A 220 7.27 -22.84 -10.21
C GLY A 220 7.83 -23.08 -11.61
N LYS A 221 7.28 -22.44 -12.65
CA LYS A 221 7.74 -22.56 -14.05
C LYS A 221 8.38 -21.26 -14.55
N ILE A 222 7.81 -20.12 -14.17
CA ILE A 222 8.31 -18.77 -14.46
C ILE A 222 8.63 -18.09 -13.12
N ASN A 223 9.67 -17.28 -13.08
CA ASN A 223 10.10 -16.55 -11.90
C ASN A 223 9.94 -15.04 -12.09
N LEU A 224 9.97 -14.31 -11.00
CA LEU A 224 10.07 -12.85 -11.04
C LEU A 224 11.38 -12.45 -11.74
N GLY A 225 11.30 -11.43 -12.60
CA GLY A 225 12.43 -10.96 -13.40
C GLY A 225 12.65 -11.71 -14.70
N ASP A 226 11.98 -12.84 -14.93
CA ASP A 226 12.03 -13.51 -16.24
C ASP A 226 11.38 -12.62 -17.30
N THR A 227 11.95 -12.62 -18.53
CA THR A 227 11.38 -11.93 -19.69
C THR A 227 10.68 -12.94 -20.57
N ILE A 228 9.41 -12.70 -20.93
CA ILE A 228 8.67 -13.52 -21.86
C ILE A 228 9.01 -13.08 -23.28
N LEU A 229 9.69 -13.96 -24.05
CA LEU A 229 10.17 -13.66 -25.38
C LEU A 229 9.19 -14.05 -26.48
N ALA A 230 8.53 -15.22 -26.34
CA ALA A 230 7.64 -15.76 -27.36
C ALA A 230 6.57 -16.67 -26.74
N ILE A 231 5.45 -16.81 -27.44
CA ILE A 231 4.38 -17.78 -27.18
C ILE A 231 4.18 -18.59 -28.47
N ASN A 232 4.23 -19.92 -28.37
CA ASN A 232 4.07 -20.85 -29.49
C ASN A 232 4.93 -20.45 -30.70
N ASP A 233 6.22 -20.13 -30.46
CA ASP A 233 7.21 -19.68 -31.45
C ASP A 233 6.95 -18.28 -32.06
N GLU A 234 5.87 -17.60 -31.67
CA GLU A 234 5.63 -16.21 -32.06
C GLU A 234 6.36 -15.24 -31.12
N ASN A 235 7.35 -14.53 -31.63
CA ASN A 235 8.09 -13.52 -30.87
C ASN A 235 7.19 -12.34 -30.53
N LEU A 236 7.27 -11.94 -29.25
CA LEU A 236 6.51 -10.81 -28.72
C LEU A 236 7.18 -9.47 -29.00
N ASN A 237 8.52 -9.42 -29.00
CA ASN A 237 9.29 -8.17 -29.13
C ASN A 237 8.88 -7.08 -28.12
N GLY A 238 8.49 -7.49 -26.91
CA GLY A 238 8.02 -6.59 -25.86
C GLY A 238 6.56 -6.15 -25.98
N ASP A 239 5.81 -6.65 -26.98
CA ASP A 239 4.40 -6.30 -27.18
C ASP A 239 3.50 -7.09 -26.23
N THR A 240 2.99 -6.37 -25.20
CA THR A 240 2.10 -6.91 -24.17
C THR A 240 0.68 -7.17 -24.69
N GLU A 241 0.19 -6.41 -25.67
CA GLU A 241 -1.12 -6.64 -26.29
C GLU A 241 -1.11 -7.93 -27.09
N LYS A 242 -0.02 -8.17 -27.84
CA LYS A 242 0.19 -9.42 -28.57
C LYS A 242 0.24 -10.61 -27.61
N LEU A 243 0.96 -10.48 -26.48
CA LEU A 243 0.99 -11.53 -25.44
C LEU A 243 -0.42 -11.87 -24.96
N ASN A 244 -1.22 -10.87 -24.58
CA ASN A 244 -2.57 -11.06 -24.08
C ASN A 244 -3.47 -11.72 -25.15
N THR A 245 -3.37 -11.31 -26.40
CA THR A 245 -4.14 -11.89 -27.52
C THR A 245 -3.80 -13.36 -27.72
N LEU A 246 -2.50 -13.72 -27.78
CA LEU A 246 -2.07 -15.11 -27.98
C LEU A 246 -2.48 -16.02 -26.79
N VAL A 247 -2.48 -15.48 -25.56
CA VAL A 247 -2.96 -16.20 -24.39
C VAL A 247 -4.48 -16.37 -24.42
N GLN A 248 -5.23 -15.32 -24.81
CA GLN A 248 -6.69 -15.35 -24.89
C GLN A 248 -7.18 -16.33 -25.94
N ASP A 249 -6.55 -16.37 -27.10
CA ASP A 249 -6.94 -17.21 -28.22
C ASP A 249 -6.51 -18.69 -28.10
N SER A 250 -5.73 -19.00 -27.05
CA SER A 250 -5.26 -20.37 -26.83
C SER A 250 -6.38 -21.30 -26.38
N GLU A 251 -6.49 -22.47 -27.03
CA GLU A 251 -7.45 -23.53 -26.64
C GLU A 251 -6.79 -24.67 -25.85
N SER A 252 -5.46 -24.71 -25.83
CA SER A 252 -4.65 -25.76 -25.19
C SER A 252 -3.45 -25.19 -24.46
N GLU A 253 -2.57 -26.08 -23.96
CA GLU A 253 -1.27 -25.66 -23.42
C GLU A 253 -0.49 -24.86 -24.46
N ILE A 254 0.11 -23.75 -24.00
CA ILE A 254 0.99 -22.92 -24.81
C ILE A 254 2.44 -23.08 -24.36
N ASN A 255 3.34 -23.00 -25.33
CA ASN A 255 4.76 -22.98 -25.08
C ASN A 255 5.23 -21.55 -24.88
N VAL A 256 5.63 -21.21 -23.66
CA VAL A 256 6.11 -19.88 -23.31
C VAL A 256 7.64 -19.93 -23.28
N LYS A 257 8.27 -19.20 -24.19
CA LYS A 257 9.72 -19.02 -24.22
C LYS A 257 10.09 -17.86 -23.32
N ILE A 258 10.90 -18.13 -22.32
CA ILE A 258 11.35 -17.14 -21.33
C ILE A 258 12.85 -17.07 -21.30
N LYS A 259 13.36 -15.90 -20.86
CA LYS A 259 14.77 -15.61 -20.65
C LYS A 259 14.99 -15.18 -19.22
N ASN A 260 15.96 -15.84 -18.57
CA ASN A 260 16.46 -15.46 -17.24
C ASN A 260 17.96 -15.17 -17.36
N GLY A 261 18.34 -13.91 -17.28
CA GLY A 261 19.73 -13.48 -17.54
C GLY A 261 20.17 -13.89 -18.96
N ASN A 262 21.09 -14.85 -19.07
CA ASN A 262 21.59 -15.37 -20.36
C ASN A 262 21.00 -16.73 -20.75
N GLU A 263 20.14 -17.32 -19.91
CA GLU A 263 19.55 -18.64 -20.19
C GLU A 263 18.16 -18.46 -20.77
N GLU A 264 17.89 -19.19 -21.87
CA GLU A 264 16.55 -19.28 -22.47
C GLU A 264 16.00 -20.67 -22.20
N LYS A 265 14.74 -20.74 -21.81
CA LYS A 265 14.00 -22.00 -21.67
C LYS A 265 12.60 -21.88 -22.21
N VAL A 266 12.01 -23.00 -22.58
CA VAL A 266 10.61 -23.09 -22.98
C VAL A 266 9.86 -23.86 -21.89
N VAL A 267 8.74 -23.32 -21.46
CA VAL A 267 7.86 -23.94 -20.46
C VAL A 267 6.45 -24.08 -21.04
N SER A 268 5.86 -25.27 -20.87
CA SER A 268 4.48 -25.51 -21.28
C SER A 268 3.53 -25.13 -20.16
N ILE A 269 2.54 -24.28 -20.46
CA ILE A 269 1.60 -23.69 -19.50
C ILE A 269 0.20 -23.76 -20.08
N MET A 270 -0.75 -24.26 -19.30
CA MET A 270 -2.17 -24.13 -19.59
C MET A 270 -2.67 -22.81 -19.01
N PRO A 271 -3.08 -21.83 -19.85
CA PRO A 271 -3.65 -20.59 -19.35
C PRO A 271 -4.87 -20.84 -18.47
N LYS A 272 -5.00 -20.08 -17.41
CA LYS A 272 -6.14 -20.18 -16.51
C LYS A 272 -7.24 -19.21 -16.94
N GLU A 273 -8.48 -19.71 -16.96
CA GLU A 273 -9.66 -18.91 -17.23
C GLU A 273 -10.12 -18.21 -15.95
N TYR A 274 -10.33 -16.90 -16.02
CA TYR A 274 -10.88 -16.05 -14.98
C TYR A 274 -12.18 -15.45 -15.48
N SER A 275 -13.17 -15.37 -14.58
CA SER A 275 -14.45 -14.74 -14.89
C SER A 275 -14.46 -13.31 -14.37
N ASN A 276 -14.68 -12.37 -15.25
CA ASN A 276 -14.94 -10.97 -14.94
C ASN A 276 -16.43 -10.66 -15.19
N TYR A 277 -17.00 -9.79 -14.39
CA TYR A 277 -18.41 -9.46 -14.47
C TYR A 277 -18.60 -7.98 -14.77
N TYR A 278 -19.40 -7.65 -15.76
CA TYR A 278 -19.63 -6.31 -16.24
C TYR A 278 -21.11 -6.03 -16.43
N ILE A 279 -21.56 -4.84 -16.07
CA ILE A 279 -22.90 -4.38 -16.46
C ILE A 279 -22.93 -3.73 -17.83
N GLY A 280 -21.76 -3.39 -18.39
CA GLY A 280 -21.62 -2.83 -19.75
C GLY A 280 -21.89 -1.32 -19.79
N VAL A 281 -21.37 -0.56 -18.84
CA VAL A 281 -21.43 0.91 -18.84
C VAL A 281 -20.04 1.52 -18.86
N VAL A 282 -19.89 2.62 -19.56
CA VAL A 282 -18.74 3.52 -19.47
C VAL A 282 -19.23 4.78 -18.76
N PHE A 283 -18.58 5.14 -17.67
CA PHE A 283 -18.94 6.29 -16.87
C PHE A 283 -18.32 7.58 -17.43
N LYS A 284 -18.98 8.70 -17.22
CA LYS A 284 -18.45 10.01 -17.57
C LYS A 284 -17.30 10.42 -16.67
N GLN A 285 -16.38 11.22 -17.22
CA GLN A 285 -15.44 11.97 -16.39
C GLN A 285 -16.22 12.94 -15.49
N ALA A 286 -15.81 13.04 -14.23
CA ALA A 286 -16.40 13.99 -13.30
C ALA A 286 -15.99 15.44 -13.66
N ASP A 287 -16.84 16.39 -13.29
CA ASP A 287 -16.55 17.80 -13.47
C ASP A 287 -15.30 18.24 -12.69
N LYS A 288 -14.60 19.24 -13.20
CA LYS A 288 -13.33 19.69 -12.62
C LYS A 288 -13.50 20.86 -11.64
N ASP A 289 -14.74 21.18 -11.24
CA ASP A 289 -15.01 22.20 -10.22
C ASP A 289 -14.51 21.75 -8.83
N ILE A 290 -14.28 22.72 -7.95
CA ILE A 290 -13.69 22.44 -6.63
C ILE A 290 -14.61 21.59 -5.74
N GLY A 291 -15.91 21.72 -5.85
CA GLY A 291 -16.88 20.95 -5.06
C GLY A 291 -16.84 19.49 -5.44
N THR A 292 -16.87 19.19 -6.73
CA THR A 292 -16.75 17.84 -7.30
C THR A 292 -15.40 17.22 -6.92
N ARG A 293 -14.30 17.95 -7.03
CA ARG A 293 -12.98 17.47 -6.62
C ARG A 293 -12.90 17.14 -5.14
N LEU A 294 -13.44 18.00 -4.26
CA LEU A 294 -13.50 17.73 -2.82
C LEU A 294 -14.32 16.47 -2.52
N TYR A 295 -15.48 16.31 -3.18
CA TYR A 295 -16.33 15.14 -3.02
C TYR A 295 -15.58 13.84 -3.37
N TYR A 296 -15.05 13.74 -4.58
CA TYR A 296 -14.36 12.53 -5.02
C TYR A 296 -13.06 12.27 -4.24
N SER A 297 -12.26 13.30 -3.96
CA SER A 297 -11.04 13.14 -3.15
C SER A 297 -11.35 12.59 -1.76
N TRP A 298 -12.48 13.00 -1.15
CA TRP A 298 -12.90 12.50 0.15
C TRP A 298 -13.28 11.00 0.10
N PHE A 299 -14.12 10.62 -0.86
CA PHE A 299 -14.59 9.24 -0.97
C PHE A 299 -13.49 8.28 -1.46
N GLU A 300 -12.68 8.68 -2.43
CA GLU A 300 -11.52 7.91 -2.88
C GLU A 300 -10.48 7.71 -1.75
N THR A 301 -10.27 8.73 -0.92
CA THR A 301 -9.39 8.58 0.26
C THR A 301 -10.03 7.62 1.28
N GLY A 302 -11.34 7.67 1.44
CA GLY A 302 -12.09 6.73 2.29
C GLY A 302 -11.98 5.28 1.80
N ASP A 303 -12.18 5.06 0.51
CA ASP A 303 -12.02 3.75 -0.14
C ASP A 303 -10.59 3.23 0.01
N PHE A 304 -9.60 4.09 -0.18
CA PHE A 304 -8.20 3.76 0.06
C PHE A 304 -7.92 3.31 1.50
N ILE A 305 -8.54 3.95 2.51
CA ILE A 305 -8.44 3.53 3.92
C ILE A 305 -9.02 2.13 4.11
N LEU A 306 -10.17 1.83 3.50
CA LEU A 306 -10.80 0.51 3.58
C LEU A 306 -9.91 -0.56 2.92
N SER A 307 -9.36 -0.28 1.75
CA SER A 307 -8.40 -1.17 1.06
C SER A 307 -7.16 -1.45 1.92
N LEU A 308 -6.62 -0.43 2.61
CA LEU A 308 -5.51 -0.62 3.54
C LEU A 308 -5.90 -1.51 4.73
N ALA A 309 -7.11 -1.33 5.28
CA ALA A 309 -7.60 -2.16 6.39
C ALA A 309 -7.76 -3.63 5.96
N ASP A 310 -8.27 -3.88 4.74
CA ASP A 310 -8.35 -5.23 4.18
C ASP A 310 -6.98 -5.84 3.90
N ASN A 311 -6.02 -5.07 3.45
CA ASN A 311 -4.63 -5.53 3.29
C ASN A 311 -4.03 -5.95 4.63
N VAL A 312 -4.22 -5.15 5.69
CA VAL A 312 -3.78 -5.50 7.05
C VAL A 312 -4.46 -6.79 7.54
N LYS A 313 -5.77 -6.93 7.33
CA LYS A 313 -6.52 -8.15 7.65
C LYS A 313 -5.96 -9.37 6.89
N ASN A 314 -5.63 -9.20 5.61
CA ASN A 314 -5.07 -10.25 4.77
C ASN A 314 -3.69 -10.72 5.25
N LEU A 315 -2.87 -9.86 5.88
CA LEU A 315 -1.61 -10.27 6.52
C LEU A 315 -1.82 -11.34 7.60
N PHE A 316 -2.92 -11.25 8.35
CA PHE A 316 -3.23 -12.21 9.42
C PHE A 316 -4.00 -13.46 8.94
N THR A 317 -4.53 -13.46 7.72
CA THR A 317 -5.32 -14.58 7.16
C THR A 317 -4.56 -15.46 6.19
N THR A 318 -3.22 -15.38 6.15
CA THR A 318 -2.32 -16.15 5.27
C THR A 318 -2.57 -15.95 3.77
N LYS A 319 -3.24 -14.88 3.39
CA LYS A 319 -3.48 -14.54 1.97
C LYS A 319 -2.31 -13.80 1.31
N VAL A 320 -1.38 -13.28 2.12
CA VAL A 320 -0.19 -12.55 1.63
C VAL A 320 1.02 -13.48 1.62
N SER A 321 1.71 -13.53 0.50
CA SER A 321 3.00 -14.21 0.39
C SER A 321 4.14 -13.25 0.76
N VAL A 322 5.24 -13.78 1.29
CA VAL A 322 6.46 -12.96 1.48
C VAL A 322 6.97 -12.41 0.14
N ASN A 323 6.69 -13.12 -0.96
CA ASN A 323 7.01 -12.64 -2.30
C ASN A 323 6.19 -11.41 -2.73
N ASP A 324 5.09 -11.10 -2.06
CA ASP A 324 4.29 -9.90 -2.31
C ASP A 324 4.83 -8.68 -1.56
N MET A 325 5.77 -8.90 -0.62
CA MET A 325 6.36 -7.82 0.16
C MET A 325 7.53 -7.18 -0.59
N MET A 326 7.71 -5.89 -0.35
CA MET A 326 8.84 -5.12 -0.86
C MET A 326 9.74 -4.73 0.31
N GLY A 327 11.02 -5.05 0.19
CA GLY A 327 12.01 -4.76 1.21
C GLY A 327 12.73 -3.43 0.99
N PRO A 328 13.76 -3.14 1.79
CA PRO A 328 14.51 -1.89 1.71
C PRO A 328 15.13 -1.63 0.33
N ILE A 329 15.58 -2.69 -0.37
CA ILE A 329 16.20 -2.57 -1.70
C ILE A 329 15.12 -2.25 -2.73
N GLY A 330 13.98 -2.94 -2.70
CA GLY A 330 12.87 -2.69 -3.60
C GLY A 330 12.29 -1.28 -3.43
N ILE A 331 12.04 -0.86 -2.19
CA ILE A 331 11.59 0.52 -1.90
C ILE A 331 12.59 1.54 -2.44
N SER A 332 13.90 1.33 -2.18
CA SER A 332 14.94 2.24 -2.65
C SER A 332 14.99 2.32 -4.18
N LYS A 333 14.83 1.19 -4.87
CA LYS A 333 14.76 1.14 -6.33
C LYS A 333 13.53 1.91 -6.83
N THR A 334 12.34 1.60 -6.33
CA THR A 334 11.09 2.27 -6.73
C THR A 334 11.17 3.79 -6.53
N VAL A 335 11.67 4.25 -5.36
CA VAL A 335 11.88 5.69 -5.10
C VAL A 335 12.87 6.30 -6.08
N SER A 336 13.96 5.59 -6.40
CA SER A 336 15.01 6.10 -7.29
C SER A 336 14.55 6.24 -8.73
N GLU A 337 13.75 5.29 -9.21
CA GLU A 337 13.26 5.23 -10.59
C GLU A 337 12.02 6.10 -10.82
N THR A 338 11.35 6.54 -9.76
CA THR A 338 10.17 7.39 -9.87
C THR A 338 10.50 8.68 -10.63
N SER A 339 9.81 8.88 -11.75
CA SER A 339 9.91 10.06 -12.61
C SER A 339 8.68 10.95 -12.41
N GLY A 340 8.90 12.22 -12.19
CA GLY A 340 7.81 13.18 -11.98
C GLY A 340 7.45 13.41 -10.51
N ILE A 341 7.08 14.66 -10.23
CA ILE A 341 6.77 15.09 -8.86
C ILE A 341 5.49 14.45 -8.32
N ARG A 342 4.52 14.19 -9.18
CA ARG A 342 3.26 13.56 -8.83
C ARG A 342 3.48 12.17 -8.22
N ASP A 343 4.18 11.31 -8.96
CA ASP A 343 4.39 9.92 -8.59
C ASP A 343 5.32 9.82 -7.38
N PHE A 344 6.27 10.75 -7.27
CA PHE A 344 7.12 10.88 -6.09
C PHE A 344 6.32 11.22 -4.82
N ILE A 345 5.38 12.18 -4.90
CA ILE A 345 4.51 12.56 -3.77
C ILE A 345 3.57 11.41 -3.42
N TYR A 346 2.99 10.74 -4.43
CA TYR A 346 2.14 9.56 -4.23
C TYR A 346 2.90 8.43 -3.50
N LEU A 347 4.10 8.11 -3.97
CA LEU A 347 4.94 7.08 -3.36
C LEU A 347 5.34 7.45 -1.92
N MET A 348 5.66 8.73 -1.66
CA MET A 348 5.93 9.21 -0.31
C MET A 348 4.72 9.04 0.62
N ALA A 349 3.51 9.29 0.13
CA ALA A 349 2.28 9.06 0.89
C ALA A 349 2.09 7.56 1.20
N LEU A 350 2.28 6.68 0.21
CA LEU A 350 2.18 5.22 0.39
C LEU A 350 3.20 4.68 1.41
N ILE A 351 4.46 5.11 1.30
CA ILE A 351 5.51 4.69 2.24
C ILE A 351 5.19 5.19 3.65
N SER A 352 4.68 6.42 3.80
CA SER A 352 4.26 6.95 5.09
C SER A 352 3.16 6.12 5.74
N LEU A 353 2.13 5.77 4.97
CA LEU A 353 1.03 4.92 5.42
C LEU A 353 1.53 3.53 5.83
N SER A 354 2.35 2.91 5.00
CA SER A 354 2.93 1.60 5.27
C SER A 354 3.78 1.63 6.53
N LEU A 355 4.64 2.65 6.71
CA LEU A 355 5.47 2.83 7.90
C LEU A 355 4.62 3.02 9.16
N GLY A 356 3.56 3.85 9.07
CA GLY A 356 2.64 4.09 10.18
C GLY A 356 1.89 2.83 10.60
N ILE A 357 1.33 2.09 9.64
CA ILE A 357 0.61 0.83 9.90
C ILE A 357 1.55 -0.23 10.46
N THR A 358 2.70 -0.44 9.83
CA THR A 358 3.67 -1.46 10.24
C THR A 358 4.16 -1.21 11.67
N ASN A 359 4.46 0.04 12.04
CA ASN A 359 4.90 0.37 13.38
C ASN A 359 3.83 0.16 14.45
N LEU A 360 2.54 0.16 14.10
CA LEU A 360 1.45 -0.13 15.02
C LEU A 360 1.13 -1.63 15.15
N LEU A 361 1.73 -2.50 14.35
CA LEU A 361 1.56 -3.95 14.48
C LEU A 361 2.13 -4.45 15.82
N PRO A 362 1.50 -5.46 16.46
CA PRO A 362 1.94 -5.98 17.76
C PRO A 362 3.20 -6.87 17.63
N ILE A 363 4.22 -6.34 16.96
CA ILE A 363 5.50 -7.02 16.73
C ILE A 363 6.55 -6.41 17.65
N PRO A 364 7.27 -7.20 18.48
CA PRO A 364 8.34 -6.68 19.31
C PRO A 364 9.38 -5.93 18.48
N ALA A 365 10.02 -4.93 19.08
CA ALA A 365 10.90 -3.94 18.47
C ALA A 365 10.20 -2.82 17.66
N LEU A 366 8.91 -2.92 17.40
CA LEU A 366 8.08 -1.84 16.87
C LEU A 366 7.27 -1.17 18.01
N ASP A 367 6.72 0.01 17.75
CA ASP A 367 5.88 0.74 18.73
C ASP A 367 4.66 -0.06 19.17
N GLY A 368 4.02 -0.76 18.23
CA GLY A 368 2.90 -1.66 18.48
C GLY A 368 3.27 -2.80 19.44
N GLY A 369 4.51 -3.28 19.39
CA GLY A 369 5.04 -4.25 20.34
C GLY A 369 5.13 -3.67 21.76
N LYS A 370 5.61 -2.41 21.91
CA LYS A 370 5.59 -1.70 23.20
C LYS A 370 4.14 -1.49 23.69
N ILE A 371 3.22 -1.12 22.81
CA ILE A 371 1.79 -0.98 23.14
C ILE A 371 1.23 -2.32 23.63
N PHE A 372 1.54 -3.42 22.98
CA PHE A 372 1.08 -4.75 23.38
C PHE A 372 1.60 -5.14 24.75
N ILE A 373 2.88 -4.87 25.06
CA ILE A 373 3.45 -5.07 26.40
C ILE A 373 2.71 -4.22 27.45
N LEU A 374 2.42 -2.95 27.15
CA LEU A 374 1.67 -2.06 28.05
C LEU A 374 0.25 -2.56 28.31
N LEU A 375 -0.42 -3.14 27.33
CA LEU A 375 -1.74 -3.77 27.51
C LEU A 375 -1.66 -4.99 28.42
N ILE A 376 -0.61 -5.82 28.29
CA ILE A 376 -0.36 -6.93 29.23
C ILE A 376 -0.12 -6.40 30.65
N GLU A 377 0.65 -5.33 30.83
CA GLU A 377 0.87 -4.69 32.13
C GLU A 377 -0.45 -4.18 32.74
N ALA A 378 -1.32 -3.59 31.91
CA ALA A 378 -2.65 -3.12 32.35
C ALA A 378 -3.52 -4.26 32.91
N ILE A 379 -3.56 -5.41 32.21
CA ILE A 379 -4.32 -6.60 32.62
C ILE A 379 -3.72 -7.20 33.89
N ARG A 380 -2.40 -7.32 33.95
CA ARG A 380 -1.68 -7.91 35.10
C ARG A 380 -1.64 -6.97 36.32
N ARG A 381 -1.89 -5.67 36.12
CA ARG A 381 -1.72 -4.60 37.14
C ARG A 381 -0.32 -4.55 37.73
N LYS A 382 0.66 -5.07 37.08
CA LYS A 382 2.07 -5.08 37.50
C LYS A 382 2.94 -4.94 36.25
N PRO A 383 3.99 -4.10 36.32
CA PRO A 383 4.93 -3.95 35.20
C PRO A 383 5.71 -5.25 34.96
N LEU A 384 6.11 -5.48 33.70
CA LEU A 384 7.05 -6.55 33.37
C LEU A 384 8.42 -6.25 33.99
N LYS A 385 9.19 -7.30 34.25
CA LYS A 385 10.59 -7.12 34.65
C LYS A 385 11.37 -6.54 33.46
N GLU A 386 12.21 -5.56 33.72
CA GLU A 386 13.01 -4.86 32.69
C GLU A 386 13.78 -5.81 31.79
N ASN A 387 14.51 -6.77 32.37
CA ASN A 387 15.25 -7.80 31.61
C ASN A 387 14.34 -8.63 30.70
N THR A 388 13.08 -8.86 31.10
CA THR A 388 12.11 -9.62 30.26
C THR A 388 11.64 -8.77 29.07
N GLU A 389 11.40 -7.50 29.32
CA GLU A 389 11.01 -6.55 28.27
C GLU A 389 12.14 -6.40 27.23
N ILE A 390 13.37 -6.16 27.69
CA ILE A 390 14.56 -6.09 26.84
C ILE A 390 14.73 -7.38 26.03
N PHE A 391 14.58 -8.54 26.63
CA PHE A 391 14.71 -9.83 25.96
C PHE A 391 13.68 -10.02 24.84
N ILE A 392 12.41 -9.66 25.11
CA ILE A 392 11.33 -9.70 24.09
C ILE A 392 11.66 -8.77 22.92
N GLN A 393 12.10 -7.54 23.21
CA GLN A 393 12.47 -6.55 22.18
C GLN A 393 13.67 -7.03 21.35
N MET A 394 14.68 -7.64 21.97
CA MET A 394 15.85 -8.19 21.28
C MET A 394 15.47 -9.32 20.32
N ILE A 395 14.59 -10.25 20.74
CA ILE A 395 14.10 -11.33 19.87
C ILE A 395 13.36 -10.72 18.66
N GLY A 396 12.44 -9.79 18.92
CA GLY A 396 11.70 -9.13 17.84
C GLY A 396 12.62 -8.41 16.85
N PHE A 397 13.58 -7.66 17.36
CA PHE A 397 14.57 -6.96 16.54
C PHE A 397 15.40 -7.93 15.68
N SER A 398 15.85 -9.04 16.26
CA SER A 398 16.59 -10.08 15.52
C SER A 398 15.76 -10.70 14.41
N LEU A 399 14.47 -10.99 14.68
CA LEU A 399 13.53 -11.53 13.67
C LEU A 399 13.27 -10.50 12.55
N LEU A 400 13.11 -9.22 12.87
CA LEU A 400 12.92 -8.18 11.87
C LEU A 400 14.15 -8.00 10.97
N ILE A 401 15.36 -8.09 11.54
CA ILE A 401 16.60 -8.05 10.75
C ILE A 401 16.67 -9.26 9.81
N LEU A 402 16.40 -10.47 10.31
CA LEU A 402 16.41 -11.68 9.48
C LEU A 402 15.39 -11.61 8.35
N LEU A 403 14.17 -11.14 8.66
CA LEU A 403 13.13 -10.93 7.66
C LEU A 403 13.55 -9.87 6.64
N SER A 404 14.14 -8.75 7.07
CA SER A 404 14.62 -7.69 6.19
C SER A 404 15.72 -8.18 5.24
N ILE A 405 16.66 -9.01 5.73
CA ILE A 405 17.71 -9.64 4.91
C ILE A 405 17.07 -10.59 3.90
N TYR A 406 16.10 -11.41 4.32
CA TYR A 406 15.43 -12.36 3.45
C TYR A 406 14.63 -11.66 2.35
N ILE A 407 13.84 -10.62 2.69
CA ILE A 407 13.09 -9.84 1.69
C ILE A 407 14.06 -9.09 0.77
N SER A 408 15.17 -8.53 1.29
CA SER A 408 16.20 -7.88 0.47
C SER A 408 16.86 -8.85 -0.53
N TYR A 409 17.05 -10.11 -0.14
CA TYR A 409 17.49 -11.16 -1.06
C TYR A 409 16.46 -11.42 -2.18
N ILE A 410 15.18 -11.48 -1.85
CA ILE A 410 14.10 -11.58 -2.85
C ILE A 410 14.07 -10.35 -3.76
N ASP A 411 14.22 -9.15 -3.21
CA ASP A 411 14.29 -7.92 -4.00
C ASP A 411 15.44 -7.95 -5.01
N ILE A 412 16.63 -8.44 -4.60
CA ILE A 412 17.77 -8.57 -5.52
C ILE A 412 17.40 -9.52 -6.68
N ILE A 413 16.84 -10.69 -6.39
CA ILE A 413 16.43 -11.63 -7.44
C ILE A 413 15.37 -11.03 -8.37
N ARG A 414 14.44 -10.24 -7.79
CA ARG A 414 13.33 -9.63 -8.54
C ARG A 414 13.79 -8.52 -9.49
N PHE A 415 14.78 -7.74 -9.08
CA PHE A 415 15.10 -6.47 -9.74
C PHE A 415 16.46 -6.45 -10.45
N PHE A 416 17.33 -7.41 -10.17
CA PHE A 416 18.67 -7.50 -10.73
C PHE A 416 18.96 -8.88 -11.30
#